data_48ff87dd4c0d9dc4204b20e2a411f734
#
_entry.id   48ff87dd4c0d9dc4204b20e2a411f734
#
_cell.length_a   1.000
_cell.length_b   1.000
_cell.length_c   1.000
_cell.angle_alpha   90.00
_cell.angle_beta   90.00
_cell.angle_gamma   90.00
#
_symmetry.space_group_name_H-M   'P 1'
#
loop_
_entity.id
_entity.type
_entity.pdbx_description
1 polymer ?
#
loop_
_entity_poly.entity_id
_entity_poly.type
_entity_poly.pdbx_seq_one_letter_code
_entity_poly.pdbx_strand_id
1 'polypeptide(L)'
;MESMEQPPERQIEADSLDSADSGIGSDVETTYTASIRSEFLQSMKENGRGYHRYRDGIYILPDDEREQERLDMQHAMFCRSFGNRLYLAPIERPIKEVLDLGTGTGIWCIDMADELPEANILGVDLSPIQPTWVPPNCKFELDDFDAQWTFDKKFDLIHGRMMITSSADFPRLFQQSFEFLQPGGFLELQDVVMPLGCDDGTMDGTAIGEWNQKFVDASIIRGRDVHGAARYKDWLTEAGYEDVVERTFKWPINPWAKDPELKSVGRWNEVNMLDGLEGFCVRLFSSTLGMTMDEIQTFLIDVRKDISNRKIHVYWQM
;
A
#
# COMPACT_ATOMS: atom_id res chain seq x y z
N MET A 1 19.06 22.54 17.10
CA MET A 1 18.59 21.64 16.04
C MET A 1 19.66 20.56 15.92
N GLU A 2 19.47 19.45 16.60
CA GLU A 2 20.31 18.27 16.42
C GLU A 2 19.86 17.58 15.13
N SER A 3 20.77 17.46 14.18
CA SER A 3 20.57 16.63 12.98
C SER A 3 20.36 15.18 13.44
N MET A 4 19.14 14.66 13.32
CA MET A 4 18.90 13.24 13.49
C MET A 4 19.56 12.51 12.29
N GLU A 5 20.81 12.09 12.48
CA GLU A 5 21.47 11.16 11.56
C GLU A 5 20.68 9.87 11.49
N GLN A 6 20.34 9.44 10.29
CA GLN A 6 19.75 8.12 10.05
C GLN A 6 20.76 7.06 10.53
N PRO A 7 20.33 6.04 11.28
CA PRO A 7 21.21 4.92 11.58
C PRO A 7 21.58 4.22 10.25
N PRO A 8 22.84 3.73 10.13
CA PRO A 8 23.29 3.06 8.92
C PRO A 8 22.37 1.86 8.61
N GLU A 9 22.08 1.65 7.32
CA GLU A 9 21.38 0.45 6.84
C GLU A 9 22.07 -0.81 7.37
N ARG A 10 21.47 -1.44 8.37
CA ARG A 10 21.98 -2.69 8.92
C ARG A 10 21.38 -3.86 8.16
N GLN A 11 22.26 -4.77 7.74
CA GLN A 11 21.86 -6.10 7.28
C GLN A 11 21.03 -6.80 8.36
N ILE A 12 19.90 -7.42 7.98
CA ILE A 12 19.05 -8.17 8.90
C ILE A 12 19.69 -9.56 9.14
N GLU A 13 19.91 -9.94 10.40
CA GLU A 13 20.39 -11.27 10.73
C GLU A 13 19.25 -12.31 10.66
N ALA A 14 19.51 -13.44 9.98
CA ALA A 14 18.61 -14.59 9.91
C ALA A 14 18.57 -15.38 11.22
N ASP A 15 17.41 -15.97 11.57
CA ASP A 15 17.26 -16.83 12.74
C ASP A 15 17.59 -18.29 12.44
N SER A 16 18.09 -19.00 13.46
CA SER A 16 18.21 -20.46 13.42
C SER A 16 16.84 -21.09 13.66
N LEU A 17 16.38 -21.87 12.67
CA LEU A 17 15.04 -22.47 12.61
C LEU A 17 14.67 -23.23 13.89
N ASP A 18 13.57 -22.87 14.57
CA ASP A 18 12.58 -23.79 15.15
C ASP A 18 11.36 -23.08 15.77
N SER A 19 10.20 -23.73 15.59
CA SER A 19 8.90 -23.69 16.27
C SER A 19 7.71 -22.99 15.56
N ALA A 20 6.60 -23.75 15.50
CA ALA A 20 5.31 -23.42 14.89
C ALA A 20 4.41 -22.63 15.85
N ASP A 21 3.56 -21.76 15.28
CA ASP A 21 2.39 -21.24 15.98
C ASP A 21 1.22 -20.92 15.03
N SER A 22 -0.03 -20.96 15.54
CA SER A 22 -1.30 -21.06 14.81
C SER A 22 -2.24 -19.87 15.05
N GLY A 23 -2.87 -19.41 14.03
CA GLY A 23 -4.14 -18.92 13.58
C GLY A 23 -5.07 -18.00 14.37
N ILE A 24 -5.86 -17.15 13.63
CA ILE A 24 -7.16 -16.57 14.09
C ILE A 24 -7.97 -16.08 12.86
N GLY A 25 -9.33 -16.14 12.93
CA GLY A 25 -10.30 -15.64 11.95
C GLY A 25 -11.43 -14.78 12.53
N SER A 26 -12.15 -14.01 11.81
CA SER A 26 -13.51 -13.96 11.19
C SER A 26 -14.46 -12.77 11.47
N ASP A 27 -15.10 -12.31 10.43
CA ASP A 27 -16.43 -11.79 9.99
C ASP A 27 -17.18 -10.60 10.65
N VAL A 28 -17.61 -9.61 9.79
CA VAL A 28 -18.79 -8.71 9.98
C VAL A 28 -19.30 -8.12 8.64
N GLU A 29 -20.63 -7.98 8.45
CA GLU A 29 -21.38 -7.48 7.27
C GLU A 29 -21.66 -5.96 7.26
N THR A 30 -21.80 -5.34 6.05
CA THR A 30 -22.03 -3.88 5.85
C THR A 30 -23.12 -3.49 4.83
N THR A 31 -23.73 -2.28 4.96
CA THR A 31 -24.85 -1.75 4.15
C THR A 31 -24.56 -0.31 3.65
N TYR A 32 -24.93 0.06 2.40
CA TYR A 32 -24.62 1.35 1.73
C TYR A 32 -25.79 2.34 1.60
N THR A 33 -25.47 3.65 1.48
CA THR A 33 -26.43 4.72 1.15
C THR A 33 -26.11 5.42 -0.18
N ALA A 34 -27.16 5.77 -0.96
CA ALA A 34 -27.11 6.02 -2.38
C ALA A 34 -26.96 7.51 -2.78
N SER A 35 -25.97 7.83 -3.64
CA SER A 35 -26.14 8.74 -4.78
C SER A 35 -25.12 8.51 -5.91
N ILE A 36 -24.30 7.48 -5.85
CA ILE A 36 -23.48 7.02 -6.97
C ILE A 36 -24.39 6.23 -7.91
N ARG A 37 -24.25 6.40 -9.23
CA ARG A 37 -25.00 5.60 -10.21
C ARG A 37 -24.77 4.13 -9.89
N SER A 38 -25.84 3.37 -9.77
CA SER A 38 -25.81 1.95 -9.35
C SER A 38 -24.91 1.06 -10.21
N GLU A 39 -24.56 1.49 -11.42
CA GLU A 39 -23.62 0.81 -12.32
C GLU A 39 -22.16 0.84 -11.82
N PHE A 40 -21.75 1.84 -11.02
CA PHE A 40 -20.40 1.94 -10.45
C PHE A 40 -20.24 1.17 -9.13
N LEU A 41 -21.36 0.86 -8.48
CA LEU A 41 -21.37 0.04 -7.26
C LEU A 41 -21.27 -1.47 -7.56
N GLN A 42 -21.38 -1.88 -8.83
CA GLN A 42 -21.27 -3.30 -9.19
C GLN A 42 -19.81 -3.66 -9.48
N SER A 43 -19.24 -4.55 -8.67
CA SER A 43 -17.95 -5.14 -8.99
C SER A 43 -18.04 -5.99 -10.27
N MET A 44 -17.00 -5.95 -11.08
CA MET A 44 -16.82 -6.83 -12.24
C MET A 44 -16.06 -8.08 -11.79
N LYS A 45 -16.57 -9.26 -12.12
CA LYS A 45 -15.87 -10.51 -11.80
C LYS A 45 -14.98 -10.94 -12.96
N GLU A 46 -13.69 -11.11 -12.68
CA GLU A 46 -12.70 -11.62 -13.62
C GLU A 46 -11.83 -12.65 -12.91
N ASN A 47 -11.71 -13.87 -13.49
CA ASN A 47 -10.93 -14.98 -12.92
C ASN A 47 -11.25 -15.30 -11.44
N GLY A 48 -12.52 -15.15 -11.04
CA GLY A 48 -12.99 -15.43 -9.68
C GLY A 48 -12.77 -14.31 -8.68
N ARG A 49 -12.12 -13.20 -9.06
CA ARG A 49 -11.88 -12.00 -8.24
C ARG A 49 -12.83 -10.87 -8.65
N GLY A 50 -13.13 -9.96 -7.71
CA GLY A 50 -13.89 -8.75 -7.94
C GLY A 50 -12.97 -7.56 -8.27
N TYR A 51 -13.41 -6.69 -9.19
CA TYR A 51 -12.70 -5.46 -9.56
C TYR A 51 -13.69 -4.31 -9.70
N HIS A 52 -13.25 -3.08 -9.40
CA HIS A 52 -14.08 -1.90 -9.59
C HIS A 52 -14.36 -1.63 -11.08
N ARG A 53 -15.52 -1.02 -11.37
CA ARG A 53 -15.93 -0.64 -12.75
C ARG A 53 -15.54 0.79 -13.13
N TYR A 54 -15.38 1.66 -12.14
CA TYR A 54 -15.03 3.03 -12.42
C TYR A 54 -13.61 3.08 -12.99
N ARG A 55 -13.51 3.60 -14.25
CA ARG A 55 -12.22 3.59 -15.00
C ARG A 55 -11.56 2.21 -15.09
N ASP A 56 -12.33 1.19 -15.44
CA ASP A 56 -11.84 -0.19 -15.58
C ASP A 56 -10.52 -0.29 -16.35
N GLY A 57 -9.62 -1.12 -15.87
CA GLY A 57 -8.29 -1.36 -16.44
C GLY A 57 -7.20 -0.37 -16.01
N ILE A 58 -7.50 0.74 -15.34
CA ILE A 58 -6.51 1.66 -14.78
C ILE A 58 -5.83 1.03 -13.56
N TYR A 59 -6.62 0.51 -12.63
CA TYR A 59 -6.13 -0.17 -11.44
C TYR A 59 -6.22 -1.69 -11.59
N ILE A 60 -5.18 -2.40 -11.20
CA ILE A 60 -5.02 -3.84 -11.49
C ILE A 60 -5.38 -4.74 -10.31
N LEU A 61 -5.47 -4.21 -9.09
CA LEU A 61 -5.77 -5.01 -7.92
C LEU A 61 -7.27 -5.23 -7.76
N PRO A 62 -7.70 -6.36 -7.17
CA PRO A 62 -9.10 -6.61 -6.88
C PRO A 62 -9.62 -5.69 -5.76
N ASP A 63 -10.96 -5.64 -5.63
CA ASP A 63 -11.67 -4.90 -4.58
C ASP A 63 -12.64 -5.80 -3.78
N ASP A 64 -12.50 -7.12 -3.92
CA ASP A 64 -13.33 -8.10 -3.23
C ASP A 64 -13.03 -8.19 -1.72
N GLU A 65 -13.91 -8.88 -0.99
CA GLU A 65 -13.83 -9.03 0.47
C GLU A 65 -12.46 -9.57 0.94
N ARG A 66 -11.89 -10.56 0.24
CA ARG A 66 -10.56 -11.09 0.54
C ARG A 66 -9.47 -10.03 0.45
N GLU A 67 -9.56 -9.15 -0.54
CA GLU A 67 -8.61 -8.03 -0.67
C GLU A 67 -8.83 -6.99 0.43
N GLN A 68 -10.07 -6.71 0.78
CA GLN A 68 -10.39 -5.78 1.87
C GLN A 68 -9.83 -6.28 3.21
N GLU A 69 -10.04 -7.55 3.56
CA GLU A 69 -9.45 -8.16 4.77
C GLU A 69 -7.91 -8.08 4.76
N ARG A 70 -7.28 -8.33 3.60
CA ARG A 70 -5.83 -8.19 3.46
C ARG A 70 -5.37 -6.74 3.67
N LEU A 71 -6.09 -5.76 3.14
CA LEU A 71 -5.76 -4.34 3.31
C LEU A 71 -5.88 -3.90 4.77
N ASP A 72 -6.90 -4.36 5.50
CA ASP A 72 -7.07 -4.06 6.93
C ASP A 72 -5.96 -4.68 7.76
N MET A 73 -5.56 -5.92 7.45
CA MET A 73 -4.37 -6.52 8.06
C MET A 73 -3.09 -5.74 7.74
N GLN A 74 -2.93 -5.30 6.49
CA GLN A 74 -1.77 -4.49 6.08
C GLN A 74 -1.75 -3.14 6.82
N HIS A 75 -2.91 -2.51 7.06
CA HIS A 75 -3.00 -1.31 7.89
C HIS A 75 -2.44 -1.57 9.31
N ALA A 76 -2.82 -2.68 9.96
CA ALA A 76 -2.28 -3.05 11.25
C ALA A 76 -0.74 -3.26 11.23
N MET A 77 -0.20 -3.78 10.10
CA MET A 77 1.26 -3.91 9.91
C MET A 77 1.94 -2.53 9.85
N PHE A 78 1.38 -1.56 9.12
CA PHE A 78 1.89 -0.20 9.08
C PHE A 78 1.91 0.43 10.47
N CYS A 79 0.78 0.42 11.17
CA CYS A 79 0.69 0.96 12.53
C CYS A 79 1.74 0.33 13.46
N ARG A 80 1.87 -1.01 13.42
CA ARG A 80 2.87 -1.72 14.23
C ARG A 80 4.31 -1.31 13.89
N SER A 81 4.62 -1.17 12.60
CA SER A 81 5.98 -0.77 12.16
C SER A 81 6.34 0.66 12.54
N PHE A 82 5.34 1.51 12.77
CA PHE A 82 5.50 2.92 13.12
C PHE A 82 5.24 3.21 14.61
N GLY A 83 5.29 2.19 15.48
CA GLY A 83 5.08 2.34 16.91
C GLY A 83 3.64 2.74 17.26
N ASN A 84 2.67 2.15 16.56
CA ASN A 84 1.23 2.41 16.64
C ASN A 84 0.84 3.86 16.30
N ARG A 85 1.51 4.45 15.32
CA ARG A 85 1.20 5.77 14.78
C ARG A 85 0.58 5.65 13.40
N LEU A 86 -0.40 6.49 13.08
CA LEU A 86 -1.06 6.54 11.79
C LEU A 86 -0.22 7.30 10.74
N TYR A 87 0.57 8.28 11.20
CA TYR A 87 1.48 9.08 10.38
C TYR A 87 2.78 9.38 11.15
N LEU A 88 3.84 9.76 10.43
CA LEU A 88 5.15 10.07 10.97
C LEU A 88 5.53 11.55 10.81
N ALA A 89 4.76 12.31 10.02
CA ALA A 89 4.96 13.74 9.81
C ALA A 89 4.99 14.49 11.16
N PRO A 90 5.97 15.37 11.41
CA PRO A 90 6.13 16.06 12.68
C PRO A 90 5.22 17.29 12.78
N ILE A 91 3.91 17.08 12.75
CA ILE A 91 2.91 18.14 12.74
C ILE A 91 2.71 18.62 14.20
N GLU A 92 3.15 19.84 14.49
CA GLU A 92 3.07 20.44 15.84
C GLU A 92 1.83 21.33 16.04
N ARG A 93 1.09 21.64 14.97
CA ARG A 93 -0.13 22.46 15.01
C ARG A 93 -1.38 21.59 14.94
N PRO A 94 -2.56 22.12 15.36
CA PRO A 94 -3.81 21.38 15.21
C PRO A 94 -4.08 21.03 13.74
N ILE A 95 -4.36 19.76 13.47
CA ILE A 95 -4.78 19.26 12.16
C ILE A 95 -6.30 19.45 12.08
N LYS A 96 -6.79 20.06 11.01
CA LYS A 96 -8.22 20.30 10.78
C LYS A 96 -8.75 19.67 9.50
N GLU A 97 -7.93 19.62 8.46
CA GLU A 97 -8.32 19.09 7.17
C GLU A 97 -7.30 18.04 6.72
N VAL A 98 -7.76 16.81 6.53
CA VAL A 98 -6.93 15.67 6.11
C VAL A 98 -7.50 15.09 4.83
N LEU A 99 -6.62 14.75 3.89
CA LEU A 99 -6.94 14.01 2.67
C LEU A 99 -6.14 12.71 2.64
N ASP A 100 -6.81 11.59 2.40
CA ASP A 100 -6.20 10.29 2.17
C ASP A 100 -6.41 9.84 0.72
N LEU A 101 -5.31 9.64 -0.01
CA LEU A 101 -5.30 9.28 -1.42
C LEU A 101 -5.27 7.76 -1.57
N GLY A 102 -6.22 7.19 -2.33
CA GLY A 102 -6.32 5.74 -2.49
C GLY A 102 -6.67 5.05 -1.17
N THR A 103 -7.73 5.55 -0.51
CA THR A 103 -8.10 5.18 0.86
C THR A 103 -8.44 3.69 1.05
N GLY A 104 -8.70 2.93 -0.04
CA GLY A 104 -9.04 1.51 0.00
C GLY A 104 -10.29 1.23 0.85
N THR A 105 -10.14 0.42 1.91
CA THR A 105 -11.23 0.13 2.86
C THR A 105 -11.64 1.32 3.71
N GLY A 106 -10.84 2.40 3.74
CA GLY A 106 -11.06 3.57 4.57
C GLY A 106 -10.64 3.41 6.03
N ILE A 107 -10.05 2.29 6.42
CA ILE A 107 -9.68 2.01 7.81
C ILE A 107 -8.72 3.07 8.38
N TRP A 108 -7.75 3.55 7.58
CA TRP A 108 -6.86 4.62 8.02
C TRP A 108 -7.61 5.93 8.30
N CYS A 109 -8.55 6.31 7.44
CA CYS A 109 -9.40 7.50 7.65
C CYS A 109 -10.27 7.39 8.89
N ILE A 110 -10.82 6.20 9.17
CA ILE A 110 -11.64 5.94 10.35
C ILE A 110 -10.79 6.10 11.62
N ASP A 111 -9.61 5.46 11.66
CA ASP A 111 -8.71 5.58 12.81
C ASP A 111 -8.21 7.03 13.00
N MET A 112 -7.92 7.75 11.92
CA MET A 112 -7.57 9.18 11.97
C MET A 112 -8.72 10.03 12.52
N ALA A 113 -9.96 9.74 12.12
CA ALA A 113 -11.13 10.47 12.59
C ALA A 113 -11.37 10.25 14.09
N ASP A 114 -11.12 9.05 14.59
CA ASP A 114 -11.22 8.72 16.02
C ASP A 114 -10.08 9.38 16.82
N GLU A 115 -8.84 9.42 16.25
CA GLU A 115 -7.70 10.09 16.90
C GLU A 115 -7.84 11.62 16.90
N LEU A 116 -8.48 12.20 15.86
CA LEU A 116 -8.62 13.63 15.65
C LEU A 116 -10.10 14.04 15.51
N PRO A 117 -10.90 14.02 16.59
CA PRO A 117 -12.35 14.27 16.52
C PRO A 117 -12.73 15.69 16.04
N GLU A 118 -11.81 16.65 16.11
CA GLU A 118 -11.99 18.03 15.65
C GLU A 118 -11.55 18.26 14.18
N ALA A 119 -10.97 17.25 13.53
CA ALA A 119 -10.53 17.33 12.15
C ALA A 119 -11.59 16.75 11.20
N ASN A 120 -11.63 17.24 9.95
CA ASN A 120 -12.38 16.65 8.86
C ASN A 120 -11.45 15.72 8.08
N ILE A 121 -11.81 14.46 7.97
CA ILE A 121 -11.05 13.45 7.26
C ILE A 121 -11.80 13.10 5.97
N LEU A 122 -11.13 13.26 4.84
CA LEU A 122 -11.64 12.92 3.51
C LEU A 122 -10.78 11.82 2.91
N GLY A 123 -11.36 10.66 2.60
CA GLY A 123 -10.72 9.62 1.82
C GLY A 123 -11.26 9.60 0.38
N VAL A 124 -10.37 9.47 -0.60
CA VAL A 124 -10.74 9.33 -2.02
C VAL A 124 -10.22 8.01 -2.57
N ASP A 125 -11.04 7.32 -3.37
CA ASP A 125 -10.68 6.05 -4.03
C ASP A 125 -11.48 5.85 -5.33
N LEU A 126 -10.99 4.98 -6.20
CA LEU A 126 -11.70 4.53 -7.42
C LEU A 126 -12.75 3.45 -7.11
N SER A 127 -12.66 2.78 -5.96
CA SER A 127 -13.54 1.70 -5.52
C SER A 127 -14.44 2.16 -4.37
N PRO A 128 -15.77 2.04 -4.48
CA PRO A 128 -16.72 2.42 -3.41
C PRO A 128 -16.89 1.28 -2.39
N ILE A 129 -15.80 0.80 -1.80
CA ILE A 129 -15.79 -0.33 -0.85
C ILE A 129 -15.81 0.10 0.62
N GLN A 130 -15.78 1.40 0.90
CA GLN A 130 -15.72 1.93 2.25
C GLN A 130 -17.02 1.69 3.01
N PRO A 131 -16.96 1.51 4.36
CA PRO A 131 -18.13 1.27 5.17
C PRO A 131 -19.05 2.50 5.23
N THR A 132 -20.35 2.27 5.41
CA THR A 132 -21.34 3.34 5.55
C THR A 132 -21.44 3.90 6.98
N TRP A 133 -21.01 3.12 7.96
CA TRP A 133 -20.92 3.54 9.35
C TRP A 133 -19.51 4.02 9.68
N VAL A 134 -19.34 5.32 9.78
CA VAL A 134 -18.06 5.98 10.00
C VAL A 134 -18.21 7.09 11.04
N PRO A 135 -17.15 7.55 11.67
CA PRO A 135 -17.17 8.73 12.53
C PRO A 135 -17.77 9.94 11.79
N PRO A 136 -18.48 10.84 12.49
CA PRO A 136 -19.21 11.96 11.84
C PRO A 136 -18.29 12.95 11.12
N ASN A 137 -17.00 12.95 11.45
CA ASN A 137 -15.97 13.78 10.84
C ASN A 137 -15.16 13.05 9.73
N CYS A 138 -15.55 11.82 9.36
CA CYS A 138 -14.98 11.05 8.26
C CYS A 138 -15.94 10.99 7.06
N LYS A 139 -15.41 11.17 5.85
CA LYS A 139 -16.18 11.07 4.58
C LYS A 139 -15.34 10.37 3.53
N PHE A 140 -16.04 9.70 2.61
CA PHE A 140 -15.43 9.06 1.44
C PHE A 140 -16.05 9.60 0.16
N GLU A 141 -15.22 9.80 -0.86
CA GLU A 141 -15.63 10.24 -2.19
C GLU A 141 -15.03 9.31 -3.25
N LEU A 142 -15.82 8.97 -4.25
CA LEU A 142 -15.37 8.22 -5.42
C LEU A 142 -14.68 9.20 -6.36
N ASP A 143 -13.37 9.24 -6.38
CA ASP A 143 -12.59 10.16 -7.20
C ASP A 143 -11.27 9.54 -7.67
N ASP A 144 -10.70 10.12 -8.73
CA ASP A 144 -9.41 9.76 -9.28
C ASP A 144 -8.38 10.84 -8.95
N PHE A 145 -7.50 10.53 -8.01
CA PHE A 145 -6.44 11.46 -7.60
C PHE A 145 -5.39 11.74 -8.70
N ASP A 146 -5.31 10.94 -9.76
CA ASP A 146 -4.51 11.26 -10.96
C ASP A 146 -5.20 12.27 -11.88
N ALA A 147 -6.51 12.53 -11.70
CA ALA A 147 -7.22 13.59 -12.40
C ALA A 147 -6.83 14.98 -11.87
N GLN A 148 -7.36 16.05 -12.47
CA GLN A 148 -7.18 17.39 -11.94
C GLN A 148 -8.03 17.57 -10.67
N TRP A 149 -7.41 17.99 -9.57
CA TRP A 149 -8.08 18.23 -8.31
C TRP A 149 -8.95 19.49 -8.38
N THR A 150 -10.14 19.42 -7.80
CA THR A 150 -11.12 20.50 -7.77
C THR A 150 -11.65 20.78 -6.36
N PHE A 151 -10.87 20.43 -5.34
CA PHE A 151 -11.25 20.71 -3.96
C PHE A 151 -11.39 22.21 -3.73
N ASP A 152 -12.37 22.61 -2.93
CA ASP A 152 -12.61 24.00 -2.54
C ASP A 152 -11.83 24.42 -1.29
N LYS A 153 -11.02 23.51 -0.73
CA LYS A 153 -10.25 23.69 0.50
C LYS A 153 -8.82 23.19 0.34
N LYS A 154 -7.98 23.58 1.30
CA LYS A 154 -6.60 23.09 1.44
C LYS A 154 -6.47 22.23 2.68
N PHE A 155 -5.52 21.30 2.66
CA PHE A 155 -5.32 20.30 3.67
C PHE A 155 -4.09 20.59 4.56
N ASP A 156 -4.18 20.19 5.82
CA ASP A 156 -3.07 20.22 6.78
C ASP A 156 -2.17 19.00 6.62
N LEU A 157 -2.78 17.86 6.26
CA LEU A 157 -2.09 16.61 5.94
C LEU A 157 -2.74 16.01 4.69
N ILE A 158 -1.91 15.66 3.72
CA ILE A 158 -2.26 14.77 2.61
C ILE A 158 -1.48 13.48 2.84
N HIS A 159 -2.18 12.35 2.81
CA HIS A 159 -1.61 11.04 3.09
C HIS A 159 -1.90 10.08 1.94
N GLY A 160 -1.07 9.06 1.76
CA GLY A 160 -1.31 7.96 0.84
C GLY A 160 -0.43 6.75 1.18
N ARG A 161 -0.97 5.54 0.98
CA ARG A 161 -0.25 4.28 1.19
C ARG A 161 -0.31 3.39 -0.04
N MET A 162 0.80 2.66 -0.28
CA MET A 162 0.88 1.64 -1.35
C MET A 162 0.48 2.19 -2.73
N MET A 163 0.94 3.40 -3.04
CA MET A 163 0.58 4.16 -4.24
C MET A 163 1.35 3.72 -5.49
N ILE A 164 2.40 2.91 -5.33
CA ILE A 164 3.38 2.51 -6.36
C ILE A 164 2.76 2.06 -7.70
N THR A 165 1.63 1.36 -7.67
CA THR A 165 0.92 0.92 -8.90
C THR A 165 -0.30 1.77 -9.23
N SER A 166 -0.65 2.73 -8.38
CA SER A 166 -1.89 3.49 -8.45
C SER A 166 -1.75 4.76 -9.27
N SER A 167 -0.65 5.52 -9.11
CA SER A 167 -0.40 6.72 -9.92
C SER A 167 0.37 6.41 -11.20
N ALA A 168 0.01 7.12 -12.28
CA ALA A 168 0.75 7.10 -13.54
C ALA A 168 1.79 8.25 -13.62
N ASP A 169 1.64 9.31 -12.82
CA ASP A 169 2.46 10.52 -12.87
C ASP A 169 2.66 11.11 -11.46
N PHE A 170 3.60 10.56 -10.71
CA PHE A 170 3.94 11.03 -9.36
C PHE A 170 4.41 12.50 -9.33
N PRO A 171 5.24 12.99 -10.24
CA PRO A 171 5.60 14.41 -10.29
C PRO A 171 4.38 15.32 -10.35
N ARG A 172 3.39 15.01 -11.18
CA ARG A 172 2.13 15.76 -11.25
C ARG A 172 1.31 15.64 -9.96
N LEU A 173 1.23 14.43 -9.39
CA LEU A 173 0.54 14.21 -8.11
C LEU A 173 1.16 15.08 -7.01
N PHE A 174 2.48 15.18 -6.95
CA PHE A 174 3.19 16.00 -5.97
C PHE A 174 2.95 17.49 -6.17
N GLN A 175 2.90 17.97 -7.43
CA GLN A 175 2.55 19.36 -7.73
C GLN A 175 1.12 19.68 -7.29
N GLN A 176 0.14 18.81 -7.62
CA GLN A 176 -1.24 18.99 -7.17
C GLN A 176 -1.33 18.98 -5.63
N SER A 177 -0.69 18.01 -4.97
CA SER A 177 -0.66 17.96 -3.51
C SER A 177 -0.07 19.23 -2.90
N PHE A 178 1.01 19.79 -3.48
CA PHE A 178 1.61 21.04 -3.04
C PHE A 178 0.65 22.23 -3.15
N GLU A 179 -0.09 22.33 -4.25
CA GLU A 179 -1.09 23.38 -4.47
C GLU A 179 -2.25 23.32 -3.45
N PHE A 180 -2.63 22.11 -3.03
CA PHE A 180 -3.74 21.89 -2.10
C PHE A 180 -3.32 21.74 -0.63
N LEU A 181 -2.04 21.85 -0.30
CA LEU A 181 -1.59 21.97 1.08
C LEU A 181 -1.73 23.39 1.63
N GLN A 182 -2.10 23.47 2.91
CA GLN A 182 -1.97 24.70 3.69
C GLN A 182 -0.48 25.07 3.83
N PRO A 183 -0.12 26.34 3.96
CA PRO A 183 1.24 26.72 4.34
C PRO A 183 1.66 26.01 5.65
N GLY A 184 2.79 25.29 5.61
CA GLY A 184 3.24 24.43 6.71
C GLY A 184 2.44 23.11 6.86
N GLY A 185 1.68 22.72 5.83
CA GLY A 185 1.06 21.40 5.74
C GLY A 185 2.05 20.33 5.28
N PHE A 186 1.67 19.07 5.41
CA PHE A 186 2.53 17.92 5.11
C PHE A 186 1.90 17.02 4.05
N LEU A 187 2.73 16.51 3.16
CA LEU A 187 2.43 15.31 2.37
C LEU A 187 3.23 14.15 2.97
N GLU A 188 2.56 13.06 3.32
CA GLU A 188 3.20 11.83 3.76
C GLU A 188 2.79 10.66 2.86
N LEU A 189 3.77 9.98 2.28
CA LEU A 189 3.57 8.78 1.50
C LEU A 189 4.28 7.60 2.17
N GLN A 190 3.58 6.47 2.28
CA GLN A 190 4.07 5.24 2.89
C GLN A 190 4.01 4.14 1.82
N ASP A 191 5.12 3.94 1.12
CA ASP A 191 5.13 3.12 -0.09
C ASP A 191 6.24 2.09 -0.10
N VAL A 192 6.12 1.10 -0.98
CA VAL A 192 7.12 0.06 -1.20
C VAL A 192 8.01 0.42 -2.37
N VAL A 193 9.30 0.17 -2.23
CA VAL A 193 10.27 0.27 -3.33
C VAL A 193 10.40 -1.11 -3.99
N MET A 194 10.15 -1.19 -5.29
CA MET A 194 10.44 -2.39 -6.08
C MET A 194 11.77 -2.21 -6.85
N PRO A 195 12.49 -3.28 -7.11
CA PRO A 195 12.24 -4.70 -6.78
C PRO A 195 12.38 -5.03 -5.29
N LEU A 196 11.89 -6.22 -4.90
CA LEU A 196 12.11 -6.75 -3.55
C LEU A 196 13.60 -6.80 -3.23
N GLY A 197 13.95 -6.52 -1.95
CA GLY A 197 15.33 -6.56 -1.48
C GLY A 197 15.75 -7.96 -1.00
N CYS A 198 17.03 -8.29 -1.21
CA CYS A 198 17.67 -9.48 -0.67
C CYS A 198 19.18 -9.19 -0.53
N ASP A 199 19.69 -9.13 0.70
CA ASP A 199 21.07 -8.67 0.96
C ASP A 199 22.14 -9.76 0.76
N ASP A 200 21.74 -11.04 0.74
CA ASP A 200 22.66 -12.19 0.75
C ASP A 200 22.54 -13.12 -0.47
N GLY A 201 21.74 -12.73 -1.47
CA GLY A 201 21.59 -13.49 -2.72
C GLY A 201 20.71 -14.74 -2.59
N THR A 202 20.08 -15.00 -1.45
CA THR A 202 19.21 -16.18 -1.28
C THR A 202 17.95 -16.17 -2.16
N MET A 203 17.62 -15.04 -2.79
CA MET A 203 16.54 -14.90 -3.76
C MET A 203 16.96 -15.39 -5.16
N ASP A 204 18.25 -15.49 -5.46
CA ASP A 204 18.73 -15.80 -6.81
C ASP A 204 18.31 -17.21 -7.25
N GLY A 205 17.71 -17.28 -8.44
CA GLY A 205 17.25 -18.55 -9.01
C GLY A 205 16.00 -19.14 -8.35
N THR A 206 15.31 -18.39 -7.49
CA THR A 206 14.06 -18.79 -6.85
C THR A 206 12.84 -18.35 -7.64
N ALA A 207 11.68 -18.99 -7.41
CA ALA A 207 10.42 -18.59 -8.05
C ALA A 207 9.94 -17.20 -7.59
N ILE A 208 10.20 -16.80 -6.32
CA ILE A 208 9.90 -15.44 -5.84
C ILE A 208 10.77 -14.39 -6.55
N GLY A 209 12.02 -14.70 -6.87
CA GLY A 209 12.89 -13.84 -7.68
C GLY A 209 12.35 -13.66 -9.11
N GLU A 210 11.89 -14.73 -9.74
CA GLU A 210 11.26 -14.66 -11.06
C GLU A 210 9.93 -13.88 -11.02
N TRP A 211 9.10 -14.09 -9.99
CA TRP A 211 7.87 -13.35 -9.77
C TRP A 211 8.15 -11.85 -9.64
N ASN A 212 9.13 -11.49 -8.82
CA ASN A 212 9.55 -10.11 -8.62
C ASN A 212 9.95 -9.43 -9.93
N GLN A 213 10.75 -10.10 -10.77
CA GLN A 213 11.13 -9.57 -12.08
C GLN A 213 9.93 -9.42 -13.02
N LYS A 214 9.05 -10.44 -13.11
CA LYS A 214 7.83 -10.39 -13.93
C LYS A 214 6.88 -9.27 -13.49
N PHE A 215 6.75 -9.05 -12.17
CA PHE A 215 5.91 -7.98 -11.62
C PHE A 215 6.43 -6.60 -12.04
N VAL A 216 7.74 -6.37 -11.92
CA VAL A 216 8.39 -5.12 -12.32
C VAL A 216 8.22 -4.90 -13.83
N ASP A 217 8.59 -5.87 -14.65
CA ASP A 217 8.53 -5.76 -16.11
C ASP A 217 7.11 -5.49 -16.60
N ALA A 218 6.13 -6.23 -16.10
CA ALA A 218 4.73 -6.06 -16.48
C ALA A 218 4.17 -4.71 -16.03
N SER A 219 4.55 -4.21 -14.86
CA SER A 219 4.15 -2.90 -14.37
C SER A 219 4.70 -1.78 -15.26
N ILE A 220 5.98 -1.85 -15.62
CA ILE A 220 6.62 -0.88 -16.53
C ILE A 220 5.96 -0.89 -17.91
N ILE A 221 5.67 -2.07 -18.48
CA ILE A 221 4.97 -2.19 -19.76
C ILE A 221 3.60 -1.49 -19.71
N ARG A 222 2.92 -1.52 -18.58
CA ARG A 222 1.65 -0.80 -18.36
C ARG A 222 1.80 0.69 -18.03
N GLY A 223 3.01 1.21 -18.05
CA GLY A 223 3.29 2.61 -17.73
C GLY A 223 3.19 2.94 -16.24
N ARG A 224 3.37 1.95 -15.36
CA ARG A 224 3.46 2.14 -13.92
C ARG A 224 4.91 2.06 -13.47
N ASP A 225 5.43 3.16 -12.95
CA ASP A 225 6.80 3.24 -12.47
C ASP A 225 6.92 2.71 -11.04
N VAL A 226 7.08 1.41 -10.92
CA VAL A 226 7.23 0.72 -9.62
C VAL A 226 8.59 0.99 -8.94
N HIS A 227 9.50 1.69 -9.60
CA HIS A 227 10.73 2.22 -8.99
C HIS A 227 10.53 3.64 -8.44
N GLY A 228 9.37 4.24 -8.67
CA GLY A 228 9.10 5.65 -8.40
C GLY A 228 9.33 6.05 -6.95
N ALA A 229 8.98 5.17 -5.99
CA ALA A 229 9.15 5.47 -4.57
C ALA A 229 10.59 5.84 -4.17
N ALA A 230 11.59 5.24 -4.81
CA ALA A 230 13.00 5.60 -4.61
C ALA A 230 13.38 7.03 -5.09
N ARG A 231 12.48 7.69 -5.84
CA ARG A 231 12.67 9.05 -6.39
C ARG A 231 11.74 10.09 -5.78
N TYR A 232 10.88 9.71 -4.85
CA TYR A 232 9.91 10.61 -4.24
C TYR A 232 10.58 11.84 -3.63
N LYS A 233 11.70 11.66 -2.95
CA LYS A 233 12.44 12.78 -2.34
C LYS A 233 12.87 13.83 -3.35
N ASP A 234 13.41 13.40 -4.51
CA ASP A 234 13.84 14.31 -5.57
C ASP A 234 12.64 15.04 -6.19
N TRP A 235 11.59 14.31 -6.54
CA TRP A 235 10.38 14.88 -7.13
C TRP A 235 9.62 15.82 -6.17
N LEU A 236 9.58 15.50 -4.87
CA LEU A 236 9.00 16.38 -3.87
C LEU A 236 9.81 17.69 -3.77
N THR A 237 11.13 17.60 -3.78
CA THR A 237 12.02 18.77 -3.76
C THR A 237 11.82 19.62 -5.02
N GLU A 238 11.71 19.00 -6.19
CA GLU A 238 11.43 19.67 -7.47
C GLU A 238 10.05 20.34 -7.49
N ALA A 239 9.06 19.75 -6.83
CA ALA A 239 7.71 20.31 -6.67
C ALA A 239 7.65 21.49 -5.68
N GLY A 240 8.75 21.78 -4.94
CA GLY A 240 8.85 22.90 -4.02
C GLY A 240 8.63 22.58 -2.55
N TYR A 241 8.57 21.30 -2.18
CA TYR A 241 8.52 20.91 -0.76
C TYR A 241 9.85 21.19 -0.06
N GLU A 242 9.77 21.70 1.15
CA GLU A 242 10.91 21.92 2.05
C GLU A 242 10.95 20.83 3.11
N ASP A 243 12.12 20.61 3.73
CA ASP A 243 12.32 19.64 4.83
C ASP A 243 11.88 18.21 4.47
N VAL A 244 12.13 17.77 3.25
CA VAL A 244 11.75 16.43 2.77
C VAL A 244 12.59 15.37 3.48
N VAL A 245 11.93 14.54 4.30
CA VAL A 245 12.53 13.46 5.09
C VAL A 245 12.13 12.12 4.50
N GLU A 246 13.10 11.28 4.18
CA GLU A 246 12.89 9.89 3.81
C GLU A 246 13.24 8.98 4.99
N ARG A 247 12.41 7.98 5.25
CA ARG A 247 12.65 6.92 6.25
C ARG A 247 12.44 5.57 5.63
N THR A 248 13.41 4.69 5.77
CA THR A 248 13.36 3.35 5.19
C THR A 248 13.11 2.29 6.27
N PHE A 249 12.21 1.36 5.99
CA PHE A 249 11.91 0.21 6.82
C PHE A 249 12.06 -1.06 6.00
N LYS A 250 12.64 -2.11 6.57
CA LYS A 250 12.70 -3.43 5.92
C LYS A 250 11.63 -4.34 6.51
N TRP A 251 10.71 -4.80 5.66
CA TRP A 251 9.69 -5.77 6.04
C TRP A 251 10.00 -7.14 5.47
N PRO A 252 10.55 -8.08 6.27
CA PRO A 252 10.75 -9.45 5.83
C PRO A 252 9.46 -10.05 5.27
N ILE A 253 9.53 -10.83 4.18
CA ILE A 253 8.33 -11.47 3.60
C ILE A 253 7.89 -12.73 4.36
N ASN A 254 8.70 -13.21 5.29
CA ASN A 254 8.38 -14.30 6.21
C ASN A 254 9.25 -14.14 7.48
N PRO A 255 9.03 -14.90 8.56
CA PRO A 255 9.73 -14.70 9.83
C PRO A 255 11.18 -15.23 9.85
N TRP A 256 11.98 -14.95 8.82
CA TRP A 256 13.37 -15.34 8.72
C TRP A 256 14.33 -14.49 9.60
N ALA A 257 13.93 -13.27 9.91
CA ALA A 257 14.75 -12.36 10.69
C ALA A 257 14.95 -12.85 12.15
N LYS A 258 16.14 -12.66 12.69
CA LYS A 258 16.47 -12.98 14.09
C LYS A 258 15.84 -11.97 15.06
N ASP A 259 15.80 -10.71 14.68
CA ASP A 259 15.20 -9.65 15.48
C ASP A 259 13.70 -9.93 15.73
N PRO A 260 13.22 -9.90 17.00
CA PRO A 260 11.83 -10.27 17.32
C PRO A 260 10.77 -9.36 16.68
N GLU A 261 11.06 -8.07 16.50
CA GLU A 261 10.11 -7.12 15.88
C GLU A 261 10.02 -7.40 14.38
N LEU A 262 11.16 -7.51 13.70
CA LEU A 262 11.21 -7.85 12.28
C LEU A 262 10.63 -9.25 12.01
N LYS A 263 10.88 -10.22 12.90
CA LYS A 263 10.25 -11.53 12.83
C LYS A 263 8.73 -11.45 12.95
N SER A 264 8.24 -10.60 13.84
CA SER A 264 6.79 -10.37 13.98
C SER A 264 6.21 -9.73 12.72
N VAL A 265 6.85 -8.70 12.17
CA VAL A 265 6.46 -8.10 10.88
C VAL A 265 6.48 -9.16 9.77
N GLY A 266 7.52 -10.00 9.73
CA GLY A 266 7.64 -11.08 8.75
C GLY A 266 6.52 -12.12 8.81
N ARG A 267 5.97 -12.43 9.99
CA ARG A 267 4.79 -13.30 10.11
C ARG A 267 3.54 -12.69 9.49
N TRP A 268 3.30 -11.41 9.74
CA TRP A 268 2.18 -10.70 9.15
C TRP A 268 2.35 -10.54 7.65
N ASN A 269 3.58 -10.20 7.20
CA ASN A 269 3.84 -10.01 5.78
C ASN A 269 3.82 -11.33 4.98
N GLU A 270 4.12 -12.48 5.60
CA GLU A 270 3.93 -13.79 4.98
C GLU A 270 2.45 -14.01 4.62
N VAL A 271 1.54 -13.73 5.55
CA VAL A 271 0.09 -13.82 5.30
C VAL A 271 -0.33 -12.80 4.25
N ASN A 272 0.09 -11.54 4.38
CA ASN A 272 -0.17 -10.47 3.42
C ASN A 272 0.25 -10.85 1.98
N MET A 273 1.44 -11.42 1.84
CA MET A 273 1.96 -11.86 0.54
C MET A 273 1.19 -13.06 -0.02
N LEU A 274 0.88 -14.06 0.82
CA LEU A 274 0.17 -15.26 0.38
C LEU A 274 -1.28 -14.95 -0.02
N ASP A 275 -1.97 -14.09 0.73
CA ASP A 275 -3.35 -13.67 0.43
C ASP A 275 -3.43 -12.73 -0.77
N GLY A 276 -2.47 -11.82 -0.90
CA GLY A 276 -2.40 -10.86 -2.00
C GLY A 276 -1.84 -11.42 -3.30
N LEU A 277 -1.10 -12.55 -3.28
CA LEU A 277 -0.27 -13.01 -4.38
C LEU A 277 -1.02 -13.11 -5.73
N GLU A 278 -2.22 -13.67 -5.72
CA GLU A 278 -3.07 -13.75 -6.92
C GLU A 278 -3.55 -12.35 -7.35
N GLY A 279 -3.99 -11.53 -6.40
CA GLY A 279 -4.41 -10.16 -6.65
C GLY A 279 -3.31 -9.33 -7.30
N PHE A 280 -2.08 -9.47 -6.84
CA PHE A 280 -0.93 -8.71 -7.37
C PHE A 280 -0.58 -9.07 -8.81
N CYS A 281 -0.84 -10.28 -9.27
CA CYS A 281 -0.29 -10.74 -10.54
C CYS A 281 -1.28 -11.29 -11.55
N VAL A 282 -2.44 -11.83 -11.16
CA VAL A 282 -3.32 -12.52 -12.12
C VAL A 282 -3.72 -11.60 -13.27
N ARG A 283 -4.32 -10.46 -12.98
CA ARG A 283 -4.73 -9.48 -14.00
C ARG A 283 -3.53 -8.88 -14.73
N LEU A 284 -2.47 -8.59 -14.00
CA LEU A 284 -1.24 -8.01 -14.53
C LEU A 284 -0.54 -8.98 -15.51
N PHE A 285 -0.34 -10.24 -15.11
CA PHE A 285 0.39 -11.21 -15.94
C PHE A 285 -0.44 -11.71 -17.11
N SER A 286 -1.74 -11.93 -16.93
CA SER A 286 -2.60 -12.36 -18.03
C SER A 286 -2.74 -11.29 -19.12
N SER A 287 -3.03 -10.04 -18.72
CA SER A 287 -3.28 -8.95 -19.69
C SER A 287 -2.01 -8.35 -20.29
N THR A 288 -0.86 -8.43 -19.60
CA THR A 288 0.38 -7.77 -20.03
C THR A 288 1.41 -8.76 -20.58
N LEU A 289 1.59 -9.90 -19.91
CA LEU A 289 2.55 -10.93 -20.33
C LEU A 289 1.92 -12.04 -21.18
N GLY A 290 0.58 -12.04 -21.34
CA GLY A 290 -0.15 -13.04 -22.12
C GLY A 290 -0.17 -14.43 -21.47
N MET A 291 0.11 -14.54 -20.18
CA MET A 291 0.09 -15.82 -19.47
C MET A 291 -1.35 -16.32 -19.30
N THR A 292 -1.56 -17.60 -19.53
CA THR A 292 -2.85 -18.26 -19.22
C THR A 292 -3.02 -18.44 -17.72
N MET A 293 -4.27 -18.61 -17.26
CA MET A 293 -4.55 -18.87 -15.84
C MET A 293 -3.85 -20.12 -15.31
N ASP A 294 -3.78 -21.20 -16.12
CA ASP A 294 -3.10 -22.43 -15.73
C ASP A 294 -1.58 -22.22 -15.55
N GLU A 295 -0.96 -21.45 -16.44
CA GLU A 295 0.46 -21.08 -16.31
C GLU A 295 0.71 -20.23 -15.08
N ILE A 296 -0.15 -19.22 -14.81
CA ILE A 296 -0.04 -18.38 -13.62
C ILE A 296 -0.21 -19.24 -12.37
N GLN A 297 -1.27 -20.02 -12.24
CA GLN A 297 -1.52 -20.83 -11.06
C GLN A 297 -0.42 -21.88 -10.80
N THR A 298 0.10 -22.49 -11.87
CA THR A 298 1.22 -23.44 -11.78
C THR A 298 2.48 -22.73 -11.24
N PHE A 299 2.81 -21.55 -11.79
CA PHE A 299 3.93 -20.75 -11.35
C PHE A 299 3.80 -20.32 -9.89
N LEU A 300 2.61 -19.89 -9.48
CA LEU A 300 2.36 -19.43 -8.10
C LEU A 300 2.46 -20.55 -7.05
N ILE A 301 2.43 -21.84 -7.43
CA ILE A 301 2.68 -22.94 -6.49
C ILE A 301 4.10 -22.81 -5.90
N ASP A 302 5.10 -22.58 -6.75
CA ASP A 302 6.49 -22.50 -6.30
C ASP A 302 6.79 -21.15 -5.63
N VAL A 303 6.16 -20.05 -6.11
CA VAL A 303 6.25 -18.74 -5.43
C VAL A 303 5.74 -18.81 -3.99
N ARG A 304 4.58 -19.49 -3.73
CA ARG A 304 4.04 -19.69 -2.38
C ARG A 304 5.00 -20.47 -1.47
N LYS A 305 5.65 -21.51 -2.02
CA LYS A 305 6.68 -22.27 -1.27
C LYS A 305 7.87 -21.38 -0.89
N ASP A 306 8.33 -20.53 -1.81
CA ASP A 306 9.43 -19.62 -1.57
C ASP A 306 9.08 -18.54 -0.56
N ILE A 307 7.87 -17.97 -0.62
CA ILE A 307 7.38 -17.01 0.40
C ILE A 307 7.47 -17.62 1.80
N SER A 308 7.07 -18.87 1.99
CA SER A 308 7.10 -19.56 3.29
C SER A 308 8.46 -20.17 3.64
N ASN A 309 9.45 -20.05 2.76
CA ASN A 309 10.79 -20.61 2.99
C ASN A 309 11.70 -19.63 3.72
N ARG A 310 11.91 -19.85 5.02
CA ARG A 310 12.76 -19.02 5.88
C ARG A 310 14.26 -19.01 5.51
N LYS A 311 14.67 -19.78 4.52
CA LYS A 311 16.03 -19.72 3.97
C LYS A 311 16.17 -18.71 2.83
N ILE A 312 15.06 -18.08 2.42
CA ILE A 312 15.03 -17.03 1.42
C ILE A 312 14.78 -15.71 2.16
N HIS A 313 15.81 -14.87 2.23
CA HIS A 313 15.85 -13.68 3.09
C HIS A 313 15.41 -12.42 2.35
N VAL A 314 14.26 -12.51 1.71
CA VAL A 314 13.65 -11.40 0.96
C VAL A 314 12.88 -10.48 1.89
N TYR A 315 12.84 -9.19 1.55
CA TYR A 315 12.08 -8.17 2.27
C TYR A 315 11.49 -7.12 1.32
N TRP A 316 10.40 -6.49 1.74
CA TRP A 316 9.96 -5.22 1.18
C TRP A 316 10.79 -4.10 1.77
N GLN A 317 11.26 -3.20 0.92
CA GLN A 317 11.81 -1.92 1.34
C GLN A 317 10.67 -0.89 1.33
N MET A 318 10.27 -0.47 2.52
CA MET A 318 9.19 0.48 2.72
C MET A 318 9.76 1.86 2.96
#